data_4e53ed8b796ef533f4ae7519be0c81b3
#
_entry.id   4e53ed8b796ef533f4ae7519be0c81b3
#
_cell.length_a   1.000
_cell.length_b   1.000
_cell.length_c   1.000
_cell.angle_alpha   90.00
_cell.angle_beta   90.00
_cell.angle_gamma   90.00
#
_symmetry.space_group_name_H-M   'P 1'
#
loop_
_entity.id
_entity.type
_entity.pdbx_description
1 polymer ?
#
loop_
_entity_poly.entity_id
_entity_poly.type
_entity_poly.pdbx_seq_one_letter_code
_entity_poly.pdbx_strand_id
1 'polypeptide(L)'
;MLYNEPSPLEVKILTKRFGLRNSESLDTYLATDGYKAFMKAVEMTPEKIIDEVKASALRGRGGAGFPTGLKWSFVPRTSPKPKYIIINADESEPGTCKDRLLMENDPHQLIEGILIAGRAVDSHHGYIYIRGEYRYLIEAMDRAIAEAYSRGYLGKNIQGTGFDFDLYTHSGAGAYECGEETALLDSIEGKRGVPRLKPPFPAVVGAWQSPTLLNNVETLSAIPAIINDGGAAFAALGPPKNGGTHLVCLSGHINKPGVYELPMGFNLLRMIYEVGGGMRNGKKLKAVVPGGSSCPLLKADECDIPMDYDSLAKVKSMLGSGGTVILDENTCMVKFAQRIMKFYAHESCGWCIPCREGTTWLKKMLDRFHAGAGQKSDIPLLGELSKNMLGRTFCALGDAAAMPTISIVEKFSEDFEAHLNGKPCPYQHASELVMA
;
A
#
# COMPACT_ATOMS: atom_id res chain seq x y z
N MET A 1 -5.96 6.55 18.42
CA MET A 1 -6.95 5.85 17.58
C MET A 1 -7.03 6.57 16.26
N LEU A 2 -6.65 5.90 15.15
CA LEU A 2 -6.68 6.49 13.80
C LEU A 2 -8.04 6.27 13.10
N TYR A 3 -8.96 5.56 13.76
CA TYR A 3 -10.29 5.31 13.24
C TYR A 3 -11.24 6.35 13.83
N ASN A 4 -11.62 7.31 13.01
CA ASN A 4 -12.56 8.37 13.40
C ASN A 4 -14.01 7.88 13.31
N GLU A 5 -14.95 8.75 13.72
CA GLU A 5 -16.38 8.48 13.50
C GLU A 5 -16.61 8.06 12.05
N PRO A 6 -17.32 6.94 11.81
CA PRO A 6 -17.56 6.45 10.46
C PRO A 6 -18.27 7.49 9.62
N SER A 7 -17.84 7.63 8.37
CA SER A 7 -18.59 8.41 7.39
C SER A 7 -19.80 7.62 6.88
N PRO A 8 -20.97 8.22 6.70
CA PRO A 8 -22.13 7.53 6.09
C PRO A 8 -21.89 7.16 4.61
N LEU A 9 -20.78 7.61 4.02
CA LEU A 9 -20.39 7.32 2.64
C LEU A 9 -19.47 6.09 2.53
N GLU A 10 -19.07 5.49 3.65
CA GLU A 10 -18.29 4.26 3.67
C GLU A 10 -19.14 3.03 3.29
N VAL A 11 -18.48 2.08 2.62
CA VAL A 11 -19.02 0.75 2.35
C VAL A 11 -18.16 -0.25 3.09
N LYS A 12 -18.65 -0.76 4.22
CA LYS A 12 -17.88 -1.58 5.15
C LYS A 12 -17.88 -3.05 4.77
N ILE A 13 -16.82 -3.50 4.12
CA ILE A 13 -16.51 -4.91 3.81
C ILE A 13 -15.33 -5.37 4.66
N LEU A 14 -14.24 -4.62 4.58
CA LEU A 14 -13.00 -4.90 5.30
C LEU A 14 -13.09 -4.47 6.75
N THR A 15 -13.80 -3.37 7.00
CA THR A 15 -13.92 -2.75 8.33
C THR A 15 -15.24 -3.05 9.04
N LYS A 16 -15.99 -4.06 8.58
CA LYS A 16 -17.33 -4.38 9.11
C LYS A 16 -17.33 -4.74 10.60
N ARG A 17 -16.19 -5.24 11.11
CA ARG A 17 -16.03 -5.63 12.52
C ARG A 17 -15.34 -4.57 13.37
N PHE A 18 -14.80 -3.50 12.75
CA PHE A 18 -14.13 -2.44 13.49
C PHE A 18 -15.11 -1.78 14.47
N GLY A 19 -14.67 -1.61 15.72
CA GLY A 19 -15.50 -1.06 16.78
C GLY A 19 -16.41 -2.09 17.51
N LEU A 20 -16.46 -3.33 17.06
CA LEU A 20 -17.06 -4.41 17.86
C LEU A 20 -16.16 -4.69 19.07
N ARG A 21 -16.77 -5.10 20.18
CA ARG A 21 -16.02 -5.52 21.36
C ARG A 21 -15.21 -6.79 21.04
N ASN A 22 -13.91 -6.77 21.33
CA ASN A 22 -12.97 -7.85 21.03
C ASN A 22 -13.01 -8.27 19.54
N SER A 23 -13.03 -7.28 18.63
CA SER A 23 -13.09 -7.52 17.19
C SER A 23 -11.93 -8.39 16.68
N GLU A 24 -10.79 -8.33 17.39
CA GLU A 24 -9.57 -9.08 17.10
C GLU A 24 -9.67 -10.58 17.45
N SER A 25 -10.67 -10.99 18.24
CA SER A 25 -10.77 -12.37 18.74
C SER A 25 -11.44 -13.32 17.74
N LEU A 26 -11.01 -14.57 17.78
CA LEU A 26 -11.61 -15.65 16.98
C LEU A 26 -13.11 -15.83 17.27
N ASP A 27 -13.53 -15.69 18.53
CA ASP A 27 -14.93 -15.87 18.90
C ASP A 27 -15.82 -14.80 18.24
N THR A 28 -15.40 -13.53 18.23
CA THR A 28 -16.11 -12.45 17.53
C THR A 28 -16.12 -12.70 16.01
N TYR A 29 -15.02 -13.17 15.46
CA TYR A 29 -14.92 -13.49 14.04
C TYR A 29 -15.90 -14.60 13.64
N LEU A 30 -15.95 -15.69 14.41
CA LEU A 30 -16.89 -16.82 14.19
C LEU A 30 -18.35 -16.40 14.36
N ALA A 31 -18.67 -15.58 15.36
CA ALA A 31 -20.03 -15.08 15.59
C ALA A 31 -20.54 -14.16 14.46
N THR A 32 -19.65 -13.67 13.61
CA THR A 32 -19.96 -12.77 12.48
C THR A 32 -19.61 -13.39 11.13
N ASP A 33 -19.91 -14.66 10.96
CA ASP A 33 -19.74 -15.44 9.73
C ASP A 33 -18.29 -15.69 9.29
N GLY A 34 -17.33 -15.58 10.19
CA GLY A 34 -15.93 -15.87 9.93
C GLY A 34 -15.67 -17.32 9.55
N TYR A 35 -14.66 -17.55 8.72
CA TYR A 35 -14.23 -18.84 8.13
C TYR A 35 -15.26 -19.56 7.25
N LYS A 36 -16.45 -18.99 7.03
CA LYS A 36 -17.42 -19.55 6.08
C LYS A 36 -16.90 -19.52 4.64
N ALA A 37 -16.18 -18.47 4.26
CA ALA A 37 -15.59 -18.36 2.93
C ALA A 37 -14.53 -19.43 2.71
N PHE A 38 -13.68 -19.71 3.71
CA PHE A 38 -12.71 -20.78 3.62
C PHE A 38 -13.41 -22.16 3.49
N MET A 39 -14.43 -22.44 4.29
CA MET A 39 -15.19 -23.70 4.19
C MET A 39 -15.82 -23.86 2.79
N LYS A 40 -16.34 -22.79 2.21
CA LYS A 40 -16.82 -22.79 0.82
C LYS A 40 -15.68 -23.02 -0.18
N ALA A 41 -14.54 -22.37 0.03
CA ALA A 41 -13.39 -22.48 -0.88
C ALA A 41 -12.77 -23.89 -0.91
N VAL A 42 -12.77 -24.63 0.18
CA VAL A 42 -12.24 -26.01 0.18
C VAL A 42 -13.08 -26.99 -0.65
N GLU A 43 -14.37 -26.69 -0.84
CA GLU A 43 -15.27 -27.44 -1.72
C GLU A 43 -15.10 -27.05 -3.20
N MET A 44 -14.44 -25.91 -3.48
CA MET A 44 -14.19 -25.43 -4.83
C MET A 44 -12.89 -26.02 -5.38
N THR A 45 -12.83 -26.12 -6.72
CA THR A 45 -11.53 -26.37 -7.37
C THR A 45 -10.67 -25.12 -7.30
N PRO A 46 -9.33 -25.24 -7.27
CA PRO A 46 -8.42 -24.10 -7.32
C PRO A 46 -8.71 -23.12 -8.46
N GLU A 47 -9.07 -23.63 -9.64
CA GLU A 47 -9.44 -22.81 -10.80
C GLU A 47 -10.64 -21.92 -10.52
N LYS A 48 -11.71 -22.51 -9.94
CA LYS A 48 -12.92 -21.75 -9.59
C LYS A 48 -12.65 -20.64 -8.59
N ILE A 49 -11.78 -20.89 -7.60
CA ILE A 49 -11.36 -19.83 -6.64
C ILE A 49 -10.67 -18.69 -7.39
N ILE A 50 -9.70 -19.03 -8.27
CA ILE A 50 -8.96 -18.03 -9.06
C ILE A 50 -9.91 -17.27 -9.99
N ASP A 51 -10.87 -17.95 -10.59
CA ASP A 51 -11.85 -17.33 -11.51
C ASP A 51 -12.78 -16.36 -10.76
N GLU A 52 -13.22 -16.68 -9.53
CA GLU A 52 -13.97 -15.73 -8.68
C GLU A 52 -13.12 -14.49 -8.36
N VAL A 53 -11.84 -14.67 -8.03
CA VAL A 53 -10.92 -13.54 -7.78
C VAL A 53 -10.66 -12.72 -9.06
N LYS A 54 -10.64 -13.33 -10.25
CA LYS A 54 -10.58 -12.60 -11.52
C LYS A 54 -11.88 -11.84 -11.79
N ALA A 55 -13.03 -12.49 -11.58
CA ALA A 55 -14.34 -11.88 -11.78
C ALA A 55 -14.58 -10.68 -10.86
N SER A 56 -13.96 -10.67 -9.66
CA SER A 56 -14.04 -9.56 -8.71
C SER A 56 -13.36 -8.28 -9.18
N ALA A 57 -12.54 -8.35 -10.23
CA ALA A 57 -11.69 -7.24 -10.67
C ALA A 57 -10.81 -6.63 -9.55
N LEU A 58 -10.52 -7.41 -8.48
CA LEU A 58 -9.64 -6.97 -7.41
C LEU A 58 -8.23 -6.77 -7.94
N ARG A 59 -7.70 -5.59 -7.73
CA ARG A 59 -6.29 -5.24 -7.99
C ARG A 59 -5.54 -5.16 -6.67
N GLY A 60 -4.24 -5.50 -6.69
CA GLY A 60 -3.38 -5.45 -5.52
C GLY A 60 -3.39 -4.09 -4.83
N ARG A 61 -3.62 -4.05 -3.51
CA ARG A 61 -3.75 -2.84 -2.69
C ARG A 61 -2.41 -2.37 -2.08
N GLY A 62 -1.31 -3.02 -2.46
CA GLY A 62 0.03 -2.64 -1.98
C GLY A 62 0.73 -1.53 -2.78
N GLY A 63 0.05 -0.92 -3.76
CA GLY A 63 0.58 0.21 -4.55
C GLY A 63 0.56 -0.01 -6.06
N ALA A 64 1.11 -1.10 -6.57
CA ALA A 64 1.25 -1.35 -8.01
C ALA A 64 -0.06 -1.68 -8.76
N GLY A 65 -1.12 -2.08 -8.06
CA GLY A 65 -2.43 -2.33 -8.65
C GLY A 65 -2.48 -3.47 -9.67
N PHE A 66 -1.64 -4.49 -9.56
CA PHE A 66 -1.67 -5.63 -10.47
C PHE A 66 -2.92 -6.49 -10.24
N PRO A 67 -3.61 -7.02 -11.28
CA PRO A 67 -4.81 -7.84 -11.11
C PRO A 67 -4.53 -9.11 -10.28
N THR A 68 -5.21 -9.25 -9.14
CA THR A 68 -4.92 -10.27 -8.12
C THR A 68 -5.14 -11.68 -8.65
N GLY A 69 -6.29 -11.96 -9.27
CA GLY A 69 -6.59 -13.28 -9.80
C GLY A 69 -5.66 -13.70 -10.95
N LEU A 70 -5.18 -12.73 -11.75
CA LEU A 70 -4.17 -13.00 -12.77
C LEU A 70 -2.81 -13.36 -12.14
N LYS A 71 -2.39 -12.63 -11.09
CA LYS A 71 -1.16 -12.96 -10.34
C LYS A 71 -1.21 -14.39 -9.78
N TRP A 72 -2.34 -14.80 -9.23
CA TRP A 72 -2.51 -16.15 -8.70
C TRP A 72 -2.39 -17.25 -9.78
N SER A 73 -2.87 -16.98 -10.99
CA SER A 73 -2.78 -17.93 -12.09
C SER A 73 -1.36 -18.17 -12.63
N PHE A 74 -0.39 -17.34 -12.25
CA PHE A 74 1.01 -17.54 -12.64
C PHE A 74 1.77 -18.54 -11.77
N VAL A 75 1.23 -18.93 -10.62
CA VAL A 75 1.85 -19.94 -9.76
C VAL A 75 1.74 -21.32 -10.42
N PRO A 76 2.85 -22.00 -10.75
CA PRO A 76 2.80 -23.28 -11.46
C PRO A 76 2.23 -24.38 -10.56
N ARG A 77 1.16 -25.02 -11.02
CA ARG A 77 0.47 -26.08 -10.27
C ARG A 77 1.28 -27.36 -10.14
N THR A 78 2.00 -27.70 -11.20
CA THR A 78 2.76 -28.97 -11.32
C THR A 78 4.17 -28.89 -10.79
N SER A 79 4.53 -27.81 -10.05
CA SER A 79 5.84 -27.70 -9.45
C SER A 79 6.07 -28.82 -8.40
N PRO A 80 7.19 -29.56 -8.47
CA PRO A 80 7.53 -30.54 -7.45
C PRO A 80 8.04 -29.89 -6.15
N LYS A 81 8.32 -28.58 -6.19
CA LYS A 81 8.78 -27.82 -5.04
C LYS A 81 7.61 -27.36 -4.19
N PRO A 82 7.78 -27.17 -2.87
CA PRO A 82 6.76 -26.52 -2.05
C PRO A 82 6.43 -25.14 -2.59
N LYS A 83 5.21 -24.67 -2.34
CA LYS A 83 4.78 -23.34 -2.70
C LYS A 83 4.55 -22.53 -1.43
N TYR A 84 4.85 -21.24 -1.48
CA TYR A 84 4.72 -20.35 -0.32
C TYR A 84 3.75 -19.22 -0.58
N ILE A 85 2.97 -18.86 0.45
CA ILE A 85 2.21 -17.61 0.49
C ILE A 85 2.99 -16.63 1.35
N ILE A 86 3.35 -15.48 0.81
CA ILE A 86 3.98 -14.42 1.60
C ILE A 86 3.08 -13.18 1.60
N ILE A 87 2.75 -12.75 2.79
CA ILE A 87 1.93 -11.58 3.02
C ILE A 87 2.86 -10.40 3.26
N ASN A 88 2.81 -9.44 2.36
CA ASN A 88 3.55 -8.21 2.50
C ASN A 88 2.80 -7.26 3.45
N ALA A 89 3.24 -7.23 4.68
CA ALA A 89 2.83 -6.32 5.73
C ALA A 89 3.94 -5.30 6.09
N ASP A 90 4.88 -5.08 5.15
CA ASP A 90 5.84 -3.98 5.22
C ASP A 90 5.17 -2.69 4.76
N GLU A 91 4.32 -2.14 5.62
CA GLU A 91 3.58 -0.91 5.38
C GLU A 91 4.46 0.30 5.73
N SER A 92 5.36 0.65 4.80
CA SER A 92 6.39 1.67 5.02
C SER A 92 6.22 2.89 4.12
N GLU A 93 5.23 2.90 3.20
CA GLU A 93 4.95 4.05 2.33
C GLU A 93 4.47 5.25 3.15
N PRO A 94 5.17 6.41 3.13
CA PRO A 94 4.72 7.60 3.84
C PRO A 94 3.32 8.06 3.42
N GLY A 95 2.44 8.19 4.42
CA GLY A 95 1.01 8.48 4.21
C GLY A 95 0.10 7.26 4.36
N THR A 96 0.63 6.04 4.38
CA THR A 96 -0.16 4.79 4.42
C THR A 96 -0.12 4.15 5.81
N CYS A 97 -1.29 3.78 6.35
CA CYS A 97 -1.43 3.17 7.68
C CYS A 97 -2.69 2.26 7.81
N LYS A 98 -3.13 1.65 6.71
CA LYS A 98 -4.36 0.86 6.61
C LYS A 98 -4.21 -0.62 6.97
N ASP A 99 -3.08 -1.22 6.57
CA ASP A 99 -2.80 -2.64 6.78
C ASP A 99 -2.64 -2.94 8.27
N ARG A 100 -2.03 -2.01 8.99
CA ARG A 100 -1.93 -2.02 10.45
C ARG A 100 -3.30 -2.17 11.10
N LEU A 101 -4.30 -1.37 10.68
CA LEU A 101 -5.64 -1.40 11.26
C LEU A 101 -6.36 -2.73 11.01
N LEU A 102 -6.16 -3.34 9.85
CA LEU A 102 -6.72 -4.66 9.54
C LEU A 102 -6.15 -5.73 10.47
N MET A 103 -4.82 -5.78 10.62
CA MET A 103 -4.15 -6.72 11.52
C MET A 103 -4.49 -6.49 12.99
N GLU A 104 -4.76 -5.25 13.39
CA GLU A 104 -5.07 -4.84 14.76
C GLU A 104 -6.53 -5.16 15.14
N ASN A 105 -7.48 -4.97 14.24
CA ASN A 105 -8.90 -5.03 14.53
C ASN A 105 -9.61 -6.27 13.96
N ASP A 106 -9.08 -6.92 12.93
CA ASP A 106 -9.69 -8.11 12.32
C ASP A 106 -8.62 -9.06 11.74
N PRO A 107 -7.69 -9.58 12.57
CA PRO A 107 -6.61 -10.45 12.10
C PRO A 107 -7.11 -11.75 11.48
N HIS A 108 -8.24 -12.28 11.94
CA HIS A 108 -8.80 -13.53 11.42
C HIS A 108 -9.35 -13.40 9.99
N GLN A 109 -9.82 -12.21 9.59
CA GLN A 109 -10.18 -11.95 8.19
C GLN A 109 -8.97 -12.07 7.25
N LEU A 110 -7.81 -11.60 7.70
CA LEU A 110 -6.56 -11.80 6.97
C LEU A 110 -6.16 -13.28 6.94
N ILE A 111 -6.22 -13.99 8.06
CA ILE A 111 -5.88 -15.43 8.15
C ILE A 111 -6.79 -16.23 7.23
N GLU A 112 -8.09 -15.98 7.21
CA GLU A 112 -9.03 -16.65 6.29
C GLU A 112 -8.68 -16.38 4.83
N GLY A 113 -8.35 -15.14 4.47
CA GLY A 113 -7.91 -14.78 3.11
C GLY A 113 -6.61 -15.49 2.69
N ILE A 114 -5.68 -15.67 3.63
CA ILE A 114 -4.43 -16.43 3.42
C ILE A 114 -4.74 -17.90 3.15
N LEU A 115 -5.62 -18.53 3.93
CA LEU A 115 -6.02 -19.92 3.75
C LEU A 115 -6.66 -20.15 2.38
N ILE A 116 -7.56 -19.25 1.95
CA ILE A 116 -8.21 -19.33 0.63
C ILE A 116 -7.17 -19.19 -0.48
N ALA A 117 -6.21 -18.27 -0.34
CA ALA A 117 -5.11 -18.13 -1.29
C ALA A 117 -4.23 -19.39 -1.33
N GLY A 118 -3.92 -19.98 -0.16
CA GLY A 118 -3.22 -21.25 -0.05
C GLY A 118 -3.94 -22.37 -0.81
N ARG A 119 -5.24 -22.50 -0.60
CA ARG A 119 -6.09 -23.49 -1.29
C ARG A 119 -6.09 -23.28 -2.82
N ALA A 120 -6.13 -22.03 -3.26
CA ALA A 120 -6.18 -21.66 -4.68
C ALA A 120 -4.90 -22.01 -5.45
N VAL A 121 -3.73 -21.91 -4.81
CA VAL A 121 -2.44 -22.19 -5.47
C VAL A 121 -1.78 -23.49 -5.00
N ASP A 122 -2.47 -24.25 -4.13
CA ASP A 122 -1.96 -25.48 -3.54
C ASP A 122 -0.67 -25.25 -2.75
N SER A 123 -0.73 -24.27 -1.84
CA SER A 123 0.34 -23.95 -0.87
C SER A 123 -0.09 -24.35 0.53
N HIS A 124 0.86 -24.83 1.31
CA HIS A 124 0.65 -25.29 2.69
C HIS A 124 1.42 -24.49 3.74
N HIS A 125 2.12 -23.42 3.32
CA HIS A 125 2.94 -22.59 4.19
C HIS A 125 2.77 -21.11 3.88
N GLY A 126 2.53 -20.33 4.93
CA GLY A 126 2.40 -18.87 4.84
C GLY A 126 3.32 -18.13 5.82
N TYR A 127 3.78 -16.94 5.40
CA TYR A 127 4.55 -16.04 6.23
C TYR A 127 3.99 -14.62 6.13
N ILE A 128 3.68 -14.00 7.25
CA ILE A 128 3.31 -12.59 7.32
C ILE A 128 4.56 -11.79 7.65
N TYR A 129 5.12 -11.11 6.64
CA TYR A 129 6.28 -10.25 6.79
C TYR A 129 5.84 -8.88 7.27
N ILE A 130 6.05 -8.58 8.54
CA ILE A 130 5.62 -7.36 9.23
C ILE A 130 6.84 -6.47 9.44
N ARG A 131 6.75 -5.17 9.11
CA ARG A 131 7.84 -4.22 9.35
C ARG A 131 8.25 -4.19 10.83
N GLY A 132 9.55 -4.04 11.09
CA GLY A 132 10.11 -4.14 12.43
C GLY A 132 9.57 -3.12 13.44
N GLU A 133 9.11 -1.95 12.98
CA GLU A 133 8.53 -0.91 13.83
C GLU A 133 7.16 -1.29 14.40
N TYR A 134 6.49 -2.31 13.83
CA TYR A 134 5.19 -2.79 14.29
C TYR A 134 5.30 -4.02 15.20
N ARG A 135 6.27 -4.02 16.13
CA ARG A 135 6.49 -5.15 17.05
C ARG A 135 5.21 -5.60 17.78
N TYR A 136 4.40 -4.66 18.25
CA TYR A 136 3.14 -4.97 18.91
C TYR A 136 2.13 -5.70 18.02
N LEU A 137 2.18 -5.46 16.69
CA LEU A 137 1.35 -6.20 15.73
C LEU A 137 1.86 -7.61 15.48
N ILE A 138 3.18 -7.83 15.52
CA ILE A 138 3.73 -9.19 15.46
C ILE A 138 3.16 -10.00 16.62
N GLU A 139 3.22 -9.47 17.85
CA GLU A 139 2.66 -10.11 19.03
C GLU A 139 1.13 -10.30 18.94
N ALA A 140 0.40 -9.37 18.34
CA ALA A 140 -1.05 -9.48 18.12
C ALA A 140 -1.38 -10.58 17.09
N MET A 141 -0.66 -10.61 15.97
CA MET A 141 -0.81 -11.64 14.94
C MET A 141 -0.43 -13.03 15.47
N ASP A 142 0.63 -13.15 16.27
CA ASP A 142 1.02 -14.42 16.89
C ASP A 142 -0.08 -14.96 17.82
N ARG A 143 -0.76 -14.08 18.58
CA ARG A 143 -1.92 -14.47 19.38
C ARG A 143 -3.07 -14.98 18.52
N ALA A 144 -3.45 -14.25 17.46
CA ALA A 144 -4.52 -14.65 16.55
C ALA A 144 -4.20 -15.96 15.82
N ILE A 145 -2.94 -16.16 15.42
CA ILE A 145 -2.45 -17.42 14.84
C ILE A 145 -2.57 -18.56 15.86
N ALA A 146 -2.15 -18.35 17.11
CA ALA A 146 -2.28 -19.35 18.18
C ALA A 146 -3.75 -19.70 18.46
N GLU A 147 -4.65 -18.71 18.47
CA GLU A 147 -6.10 -18.97 18.56
C GLU A 147 -6.59 -19.84 17.40
N ALA A 148 -6.20 -19.53 16.16
CA ALA A 148 -6.58 -20.30 14.99
C ALA A 148 -6.07 -21.75 15.05
N TYR A 149 -4.83 -21.98 15.51
CA TYR A 149 -4.31 -23.34 15.75
C TYR A 149 -5.12 -24.07 16.83
N SER A 150 -5.38 -23.41 17.96
CA SER A 150 -6.09 -24.03 19.09
C SER A 150 -7.50 -24.50 18.75
N ARG A 151 -8.14 -23.87 17.78
CA ARG A 151 -9.51 -24.16 17.31
C ARG A 151 -9.54 -24.92 15.98
N GLY A 152 -8.37 -25.38 15.47
CA GLY A 152 -8.24 -26.19 14.28
C GLY A 152 -8.49 -25.45 12.96
N TYR A 153 -8.32 -24.13 12.93
CA TYR A 153 -8.33 -23.31 11.70
C TYR A 153 -6.94 -23.13 11.07
N LEU A 154 -5.91 -23.66 11.73
CA LEU A 154 -4.54 -23.79 11.19
C LEU A 154 -3.97 -25.17 11.59
N GLY A 155 -2.91 -25.60 10.91
CA GLY A 155 -2.24 -26.87 11.14
C GLY A 155 -2.73 -27.98 10.22
N LYS A 156 -2.90 -29.18 10.76
CA LYS A 156 -3.25 -30.38 10.00
C LYS A 156 -4.77 -30.57 9.93
N ASN A 157 -5.24 -31.04 8.76
CA ASN A 157 -6.63 -31.41 8.53
C ASN A 157 -7.62 -30.36 9.05
N ILE A 158 -7.42 -29.10 8.62
CA ILE A 158 -8.19 -27.93 9.08
C ILE A 158 -9.70 -28.23 8.99
N GLN A 159 -10.40 -28.17 10.14
CA GLN A 159 -11.84 -28.41 10.25
C GLN A 159 -12.32 -29.73 9.57
N GLY A 160 -11.47 -30.74 9.45
CA GLY A 160 -11.80 -32.02 8.81
C GLY A 160 -11.81 -32.01 7.28
N THR A 161 -11.29 -30.97 6.64
CA THR A 161 -11.32 -30.78 5.17
C THR A 161 -10.23 -31.51 4.40
N GLY A 162 -9.25 -32.09 5.11
CA GLY A 162 -8.05 -32.68 4.49
C GLY A 162 -7.03 -31.66 4.04
N PHE A 163 -7.26 -30.36 4.21
CA PHE A 163 -6.31 -29.30 3.89
C PHE A 163 -5.42 -28.99 5.09
N ASP A 164 -4.12 -28.92 4.86
CA ASP A 164 -3.10 -28.57 5.86
C ASP A 164 -2.56 -27.16 5.54
N PHE A 165 -2.35 -26.33 6.56
CA PHE A 165 -1.68 -25.05 6.36
C PHE A 165 -1.02 -24.54 7.64
N ASP A 166 0.25 -24.21 7.56
CA ASP A 166 1.03 -23.60 8.63
C ASP A 166 1.30 -22.13 8.33
N LEU A 167 1.08 -21.26 9.32
CA LEU A 167 1.23 -19.80 9.20
C LEU A 167 2.16 -19.27 10.29
N TYR A 168 3.07 -18.37 9.88
CA TYR A 168 4.07 -17.77 10.76
C TYR A 168 4.14 -16.27 10.54
N THR A 169 4.49 -15.52 11.58
CA THR A 169 4.95 -14.14 11.42
C THR A 169 6.45 -14.07 11.16
N HIS A 170 6.91 -13.05 10.47
CA HIS A 170 8.31 -12.73 10.29
C HIS A 170 8.53 -11.23 10.52
N SER A 171 9.46 -10.89 11.41
CA SER A 171 9.80 -9.48 11.66
C SER A 171 10.77 -8.96 10.61
N GLY A 172 10.37 -7.89 9.92
CA GLY A 172 11.30 -7.08 9.15
C GLY A 172 12.27 -6.31 10.06
N ALA A 173 13.23 -5.62 9.46
CA ALA A 173 14.25 -4.84 10.16
C ALA A 173 14.13 -3.32 9.94
N GLY A 174 12.98 -2.83 9.50
CA GLY A 174 12.70 -1.39 9.35
C GLY A 174 13.24 -0.77 8.07
N ALA A 175 13.32 -1.51 6.96
CA ALA A 175 13.74 -0.98 5.67
C ALA A 175 12.53 -0.88 4.71
N TYR A 176 12.20 0.33 4.24
CA TYR A 176 11.17 0.58 3.24
C TYR A 176 11.35 -0.28 1.98
N GLU A 177 12.61 -0.46 1.54
CA GLU A 177 12.94 -1.28 0.37
C GLU A 177 12.46 -2.73 0.50
N CYS A 178 12.33 -3.27 1.72
CA CYS A 178 11.79 -4.62 1.94
C CYS A 178 10.28 -4.73 1.67
N GLY A 179 9.59 -3.64 1.35
CA GLY A 179 8.26 -3.64 0.73
C GLY A 179 8.28 -4.05 -0.75
N GLU A 180 9.43 -3.93 -1.44
CA GLU A 180 9.60 -4.49 -2.79
C GLU A 180 9.60 -6.03 -2.72
N GLU A 181 8.82 -6.68 -3.60
CA GLU A 181 8.54 -8.12 -3.48
C GLU A 181 9.79 -9.00 -3.44
N THR A 182 10.85 -8.67 -4.18
CA THR A 182 12.08 -9.49 -4.24
C THR A 182 13.08 -9.13 -3.15
N ALA A 183 13.13 -7.88 -2.71
CA ALA A 183 13.89 -7.47 -1.54
C ALA A 183 13.32 -8.11 -0.25
N LEU A 184 12.00 -8.20 -0.14
CA LEU A 184 11.32 -8.94 0.92
C LEU A 184 11.74 -10.41 0.92
N LEU A 185 11.81 -11.05 -0.27
CA LEU A 185 12.25 -12.44 -0.40
C LEU A 185 13.69 -12.64 0.08
N ASP A 186 14.60 -11.74 -0.26
CA ASP A 186 15.99 -11.83 0.25
C ASP A 186 16.03 -11.63 1.77
N SER A 187 15.23 -10.70 2.29
CA SER A 187 15.15 -10.45 3.74
C SER A 187 14.63 -11.67 4.51
N ILE A 188 13.52 -12.28 4.07
CA ILE A 188 12.96 -13.47 4.75
C ILE A 188 13.86 -14.69 4.67
N GLU A 189 14.72 -14.76 3.65
CA GLU A 189 15.78 -15.79 3.52
C GLU A 189 17.02 -15.51 4.39
N GLY A 190 17.00 -14.43 5.19
CA GLY A 190 18.13 -14.04 6.05
C GLY A 190 19.28 -13.35 5.32
N LYS A 191 19.03 -12.88 4.09
CA LYS A 191 19.99 -12.12 3.29
C LYS A 191 19.75 -10.61 3.46
N ARG A 192 20.69 -9.81 2.92
CA ARG A 192 20.44 -8.37 2.77
C ARG A 192 19.23 -8.15 1.85
N GLY A 193 18.23 -7.39 2.31
CA GLY A 193 17.03 -7.05 1.55
C GLY A 193 17.34 -6.13 0.37
N VAL A 194 17.74 -6.70 -0.75
CA VAL A 194 17.98 -5.99 -2.02
C VAL A 194 17.17 -6.65 -3.12
N PRO A 195 16.68 -5.87 -4.11
CA PRO A 195 15.87 -6.40 -5.20
C PRO A 195 16.62 -7.41 -6.07
N ARG A 196 15.90 -8.41 -6.57
CA ARG A 196 16.38 -9.37 -7.57
C ARG A 196 16.01 -8.89 -8.97
N LEU A 197 16.82 -9.30 -9.96
CA LEU A 197 16.43 -9.13 -11.37
C LEU A 197 15.20 -9.97 -11.69
N LYS A 198 14.30 -9.42 -12.47
CA LYS A 198 13.15 -10.11 -13.05
C LYS A 198 13.25 -10.11 -14.59
N PRO A 199 12.99 -11.22 -15.31
CA PRO A 199 12.66 -12.55 -14.85
C PRO A 199 13.85 -13.31 -14.22
N PRO A 200 13.60 -14.35 -13.36
CA PRO A 200 12.32 -14.98 -13.07
C PRO A 200 11.48 -14.17 -12.07
N PHE A 201 10.13 -14.25 -12.21
CA PHE A 201 9.21 -13.65 -11.27
C PHE A 201 8.97 -14.56 -10.06
N PRO A 202 8.64 -14.02 -8.88
CA PRO A 202 8.43 -14.78 -7.64
C PRO A 202 7.42 -15.90 -7.75
N ALA A 203 6.37 -15.75 -8.57
CA ALA A 203 5.39 -16.80 -8.80
C ALA A 203 6.01 -18.10 -9.32
N VAL A 204 7.15 -18.03 -10.00
CA VAL A 204 7.88 -19.18 -10.55
C VAL A 204 9.10 -19.52 -9.69
N VAL A 205 9.89 -18.51 -9.31
CA VAL A 205 11.11 -18.66 -8.49
C VAL A 205 11.14 -17.55 -7.45
N GLY A 206 10.58 -17.83 -6.27
CA GLY A 206 10.50 -16.92 -5.14
C GLY A 206 11.34 -17.33 -3.95
N ALA A 207 10.73 -17.38 -2.76
CA ALA A 207 11.39 -17.75 -1.51
C ALA A 207 11.99 -19.15 -1.60
N TRP A 208 13.22 -19.28 -1.14
CA TRP A 208 13.98 -20.55 -1.14
C TRP A 208 13.95 -21.28 -2.48
N GLN A 209 14.02 -20.50 -3.57
CA GLN A 209 13.98 -21.00 -4.96
C GLN A 209 12.71 -21.77 -5.30
N SER A 210 11.60 -21.48 -4.64
CA SER A 210 10.29 -22.14 -4.78
C SER A 210 9.22 -21.17 -5.28
N PRO A 211 8.18 -21.64 -5.96
CA PRO A 211 7.06 -20.78 -6.37
C PRO A 211 6.46 -20.06 -5.16
N THR A 212 6.31 -18.75 -5.27
CA THR A 212 5.85 -17.92 -4.14
C THR A 212 4.80 -16.91 -4.61
N LEU A 213 3.66 -16.94 -3.95
CA LEU A 213 2.62 -15.94 -4.13
C LEU A 213 2.77 -14.85 -3.06
N LEU A 214 3.05 -13.62 -3.50
CA LEU A 214 3.08 -12.45 -2.62
C LEU A 214 1.83 -11.59 -2.80
N ASN A 215 1.19 -11.26 -1.70
CA ASN A 215 0.07 -10.31 -1.69
C ASN A 215 0.17 -9.36 -0.48
N ASN A 216 -0.39 -8.17 -0.63
CA ASN A 216 -0.54 -7.20 0.46
C ASN A 216 -1.67 -7.63 1.43
N VAL A 217 -1.64 -7.13 2.65
CA VAL A 217 -2.61 -7.40 3.72
C VAL A 217 -4.05 -7.08 3.29
N GLU A 218 -4.32 -5.85 2.84
CA GLU A 218 -5.66 -5.44 2.42
C GLU A 218 -6.18 -6.29 1.26
N THR A 219 -5.30 -6.65 0.33
CA THR A 219 -5.66 -7.50 -0.81
C THR A 219 -6.21 -8.86 -0.35
N LEU A 220 -5.53 -9.52 0.60
CA LEU A 220 -5.97 -10.82 1.10
C LEU A 220 -7.18 -10.70 2.04
N SER A 221 -7.27 -9.63 2.81
CA SER A 221 -8.44 -9.39 3.66
C SER A 221 -9.75 -9.20 2.87
N ALA A 222 -9.67 -8.85 1.57
CA ALA A 222 -10.84 -8.76 0.69
C ALA A 222 -11.33 -10.13 0.17
N ILE A 223 -10.48 -11.15 0.18
CA ILE A 223 -10.79 -12.47 -0.42
C ILE A 223 -12.00 -13.18 0.23
N PRO A 224 -12.16 -13.17 1.56
CA PRO A 224 -13.33 -13.81 2.18
C PRO A 224 -14.67 -13.25 1.66
N ALA A 225 -14.79 -11.94 1.49
CA ALA A 225 -15.99 -11.33 0.92
C ALA A 225 -16.23 -11.76 -0.53
N ILE A 226 -15.18 -11.81 -1.34
CA ILE A 226 -15.26 -12.25 -2.74
C ILE A 226 -15.78 -13.69 -2.84
N ILE A 227 -15.31 -14.58 -1.99
CA ILE A 227 -15.74 -15.98 -2.03
C ILE A 227 -17.16 -16.15 -1.47
N ASN A 228 -17.52 -15.42 -0.41
CA ASN A 228 -18.87 -15.50 0.17
C ASN A 228 -19.93 -14.95 -0.79
N ASP A 229 -19.73 -13.75 -1.30
CA ASP A 229 -20.76 -12.96 -1.99
C ASP A 229 -20.65 -13.10 -3.54
N GLY A 230 -19.54 -13.67 -4.03
CA GLY A 230 -19.22 -13.82 -5.45
C GLY A 230 -18.42 -12.65 -6.02
N GLY A 231 -17.52 -12.97 -6.97
CA GLY A 231 -16.64 -11.99 -7.59
C GLY A 231 -17.39 -10.87 -8.31
N ALA A 232 -18.51 -11.16 -8.98
CA ALA A 232 -19.31 -10.17 -9.67
C ALA A 232 -19.94 -9.13 -8.73
N ALA A 233 -20.39 -9.55 -7.53
CA ALA A 233 -20.93 -8.63 -6.52
C ALA A 233 -19.86 -7.66 -6.00
N PHE A 234 -18.65 -8.18 -5.76
CA PHE A 234 -17.52 -7.34 -5.36
C PHE A 234 -17.09 -6.36 -6.49
N ALA A 235 -17.07 -6.84 -7.74
CA ALA A 235 -16.75 -5.99 -8.90
C ALA A 235 -17.73 -4.82 -9.07
N ALA A 236 -19.00 -5.03 -8.76
CA ALA A 236 -20.05 -4.01 -8.88
C ALA A 236 -19.88 -2.80 -7.94
N LEU A 237 -19.04 -2.89 -6.94
CA LEU A 237 -18.75 -1.79 -5.99
C LEU A 237 -17.80 -0.73 -6.56
N GLY A 238 -17.15 -1.00 -7.67
CA GLY A 238 -16.20 -0.08 -8.31
C GLY A 238 -16.41 0.03 -9.82
N PRO A 239 -15.66 0.91 -10.48
CA PRO A 239 -15.70 1.03 -11.93
C PRO A 239 -15.10 -0.22 -12.62
N PRO A 240 -15.36 -0.42 -13.92
CA PRO A 240 -14.82 -1.56 -14.65
C PRO A 240 -13.32 -1.74 -14.44
N LYS A 241 -12.88 -2.99 -14.21
CA LYS A 241 -11.49 -3.38 -13.89
C LYS A 241 -10.91 -2.86 -12.56
N ASN A 242 -11.69 -2.20 -11.74
CA ASN A 242 -11.30 -1.67 -10.43
C ASN A 242 -12.40 -2.01 -9.40
N GLY A 243 -12.57 -3.31 -9.11
CA GLY A 243 -13.65 -3.77 -8.23
C GLY A 243 -13.39 -3.51 -6.76
N GLY A 244 -14.47 -3.51 -6.00
CA GLY A 244 -14.48 -3.51 -4.54
C GLY A 244 -14.30 -2.16 -3.89
N THR A 245 -13.86 -2.20 -2.65
CA THR A 245 -13.52 -1.04 -1.81
C THR A 245 -12.00 -0.87 -1.69
N HIS A 246 -11.59 0.26 -1.16
CA HIS A 246 -10.21 0.54 -0.79
C HIS A 246 -10.17 1.32 0.53
N LEU A 247 -9.20 0.99 1.39
CA LEU A 247 -8.92 1.75 2.60
C LEU A 247 -8.06 2.96 2.26
N VAL A 248 -8.65 4.15 2.37
CA VAL A 248 -7.97 5.42 2.11
C VAL A 248 -7.48 6.01 3.42
N CYS A 249 -6.17 6.22 3.52
CA CYS A 249 -5.53 6.91 4.64
C CYS A 249 -5.53 8.41 4.36
N LEU A 250 -6.53 9.13 4.84
CA LEU A 250 -6.70 10.56 4.61
C LEU A 250 -5.99 11.37 5.69
N SER A 251 -5.04 12.21 5.30
CA SER A 251 -4.20 12.98 6.21
C SER A 251 -3.82 14.37 5.67
N GLY A 252 -2.99 15.10 6.41
CA GLY A 252 -2.55 16.44 6.04
C GLY A 252 -3.46 17.55 6.57
N HIS A 253 -3.70 18.59 5.78
CA HIS A 253 -4.42 19.80 6.20
C HIS A 253 -5.95 19.67 6.03
N ILE A 254 -6.52 18.63 6.64
CA ILE A 254 -7.93 18.29 6.57
C ILE A 254 -8.57 18.27 7.97
N ASN A 255 -9.88 18.48 8.06
CA ASN A 255 -10.59 18.58 9.35
C ASN A 255 -10.76 17.21 10.02
N LYS A 256 -11.02 16.15 9.24
CA LYS A 256 -11.24 14.79 9.74
C LYS A 256 -10.23 13.82 9.10
N PRO A 257 -8.96 13.81 9.57
CA PRO A 257 -8.00 12.81 9.15
C PRO A 257 -8.39 11.43 9.71
N GLY A 258 -8.12 10.36 8.96
CA GLY A 258 -8.45 9.00 9.37
C GLY A 258 -8.30 7.99 8.25
N VAL A 259 -8.69 6.75 8.52
CA VAL A 259 -8.76 5.70 7.49
C VAL A 259 -10.22 5.38 7.21
N TYR A 260 -10.61 5.47 5.95
CA TYR A 260 -11.99 5.31 5.50
C TYR A 260 -12.07 4.22 4.43
N GLU A 261 -13.07 3.35 4.52
CA GLU A 261 -13.33 2.34 3.50
C GLU A 261 -14.31 2.87 2.46
N LEU A 262 -13.79 3.21 1.28
CA LEU A 262 -14.59 3.81 0.21
C LEU A 262 -14.66 2.89 -1.01
N PRO A 263 -15.76 2.93 -1.79
CA PRO A 263 -15.81 2.25 -3.08
C PRO A 263 -14.69 2.71 -4.00
N MET A 264 -14.11 1.79 -4.76
CA MET A 264 -13.16 2.18 -5.82
C MET A 264 -13.82 3.17 -6.77
N GLY A 265 -13.04 4.18 -7.19
CA GLY A 265 -13.56 5.26 -8.05
C GLY A 265 -14.34 6.34 -7.30
N PHE A 266 -14.33 6.35 -5.96
CA PHE A 266 -14.88 7.46 -5.20
C PHE A 266 -14.18 8.77 -5.59
N ASN A 267 -14.93 9.85 -5.80
CA ASN A 267 -14.38 11.12 -6.29
C ASN A 267 -13.49 11.78 -5.22
N LEU A 268 -12.28 12.23 -5.61
CA LEU A 268 -11.28 12.80 -4.70
C LEU A 268 -11.77 14.10 -4.03
N LEU A 269 -12.42 15.03 -4.75
CA LEU A 269 -12.97 16.24 -4.13
C LEU A 269 -14.06 15.90 -3.10
N ARG A 270 -14.95 14.97 -3.43
CA ARG A 270 -15.95 14.51 -2.47
C ARG A 270 -15.30 13.85 -1.24
N MET A 271 -14.23 13.11 -1.44
CA MET A 271 -13.47 12.53 -0.32
C MET A 271 -12.88 13.61 0.59
N ILE A 272 -12.33 14.68 0.02
CA ILE A 272 -11.77 15.80 0.79
C ILE A 272 -12.88 16.55 1.55
N TYR A 273 -13.98 16.90 0.89
CA TYR A 273 -14.96 17.82 1.46
C TYR A 273 -16.10 17.12 2.22
N GLU A 274 -16.57 15.96 1.76
CA GLU A 274 -17.70 15.25 2.38
C GLU A 274 -17.22 14.24 3.44
N VAL A 275 -16.17 13.48 3.16
CA VAL A 275 -15.62 12.49 4.11
C VAL A 275 -14.66 13.17 5.09
N GLY A 276 -13.67 13.88 4.58
CA GLY A 276 -12.64 14.57 5.34
C GLY A 276 -13.09 15.88 6.01
N GLY A 277 -14.33 16.34 5.76
CA GLY A 277 -14.89 17.53 6.37
C GLY A 277 -14.28 18.85 5.89
N GLY A 278 -13.60 18.83 4.74
CA GLY A 278 -12.99 20.00 4.10
C GLY A 278 -11.65 20.43 4.71
N MET A 279 -11.10 21.49 4.16
CA MET A 279 -9.79 22.02 4.52
C MET A 279 -9.74 22.59 5.93
N ARG A 280 -8.68 22.29 6.66
CA ARG A 280 -8.46 22.82 8.02
C ARG A 280 -8.40 24.35 8.02
N ASN A 281 -9.06 24.97 9.00
CA ASN A 281 -9.09 26.42 9.20
C ASN A 281 -9.59 27.22 7.98
N GLY A 282 -10.43 26.63 7.12
CA GLY A 282 -10.96 27.30 5.93
C GLY A 282 -9.91 27.68 4.87
N LYS A 283 -8.73 27.08 4.91
CA LYS A 283 -7.67 27.30 3.92
C LYS A 283 -8.07 26.73 2.55
N LYS A 284 -7.39 27.20 1.50
CA LYS A 284 -7.59 26.69 0.14
C LYS A 284 -6.75 25.44 -0.08
N LEU A 285 -7.27 24.51 -0.87
CA LEU A 285 -6.54 23.38 -1.37
C LEU A 285 -5.44 23.83 -2.34
N LYS A 286 -4.20 23.39 -2.15
CA LYS A 286 -3.07 23.63 -3.06
C LYS A 286 -2.74 22.40 -3.88
N ALA A 287 -2.54 21.27 -3.20
CA ALA A 287 -2.12 20.03 -3.82
C ALA A 287 -2.60 18.80 -3.05
N VAL A 288 -2.61 17.66 -3.73
CA VAL A 288 -2.90 16.35 -3.14
C VAL A 288 -1.85 15.34 -3.56
N VAL A 289 -1.34 14.57 -2.61
CA VAL A 289 -0.68 13.29 -2.84
C VAL A 289 -1.78 12.22 -2.83
N PRO A 290 -2.11 11.56 -3.95
CA PRO A 290 -3.31 10.71 -3.97
C PRO A 290 -3.11 9.33 -3.34
N GLY A 291 -1.89 8.79 -3.31
CA GLY A 291 -1.71 7.38 -2.92
C GLY A 291 -0.37 7.02 -2.26
N GLY A 292 0.23 7.96 -1.53
CA GLY A 292 1.54 7.80 -0.89
C GLY A 292 2.62 8.66 -1.54
N SER A 293 3.73 8.85 -0.84
CA SER A 293 4.80 9.77 -1.23
C SER A 293 5.44 9.49 -2.60
N SER A 294 5.27 8.26 -3.11
CA SER A 294 5.74 7.81 -4.43
C SER A 294 4.89 8.31 -5.60
N CYS A 295 3.71 8.88 -5.33
CA CYS A 295 2.78 9.30 -6.37
C CYS A 295 3.08 10.72 -6.88
N PRO A 296 2.99 10.97 -8.20
CA PRO A 296 2.91 12.32 -8.73
C PRO A 296 1.74 13.10 -8.11
N LEU A 297 2.00 14.34 -7.69
CA LEU A 297 1.01 15.19 -7.04
C LEU A 297 -0.03 15.71 -8.03
N LEU A 298 -1.23 15.97 -7.52
CA LEU A 298 -2.29 16.67 -8.22
C LEU A 298 -2.38 18.12 -7.71
N LYS A 299 -2.61 19.09 -8.60
CA LYS A 299 -3.05 20.45 -8.24
C LYS A 299 -4.51 20.45 -7.83
N ALA A 300 -4.96 21.51 -7.17
CA ALA A 300 -6.34 21.63 -6.72
C ALA A 300 -7.38 21.50 -7.86
N ASP A 301 -7.07 22.03 -9.03
CA ASP A 301 -7.91 21.98 -10.25
C ASP A 301 -7.90 20.60 -10.95
N GLU A 302 -6.96 19.71 -10.59
CA GLU A 302 -6.89 18.34 -11.09
C GLU A 302 -7.61 17.32 -10.18
N CYS A 303 -8.16 17.77 -9.04
CA CYS A 303 -8.69 16.85 -8.00
C CYS A 303 -10.17 16.42 -8.23
N ASP A 304 -10.86 16.93 -9.24
CA ASP A 304 -12.19 16.41 -9.61
C ASP A 304 -12.06 15.13 -10.44
N ILE A 305 -11.64 14.05 -9.78
CA ILE A 305 -11.26 12.80 -10.45
C ILE A 305 -11.66 11.59 -9.60
N PRO A 306 -12.10 10.46 -10.23
CA PRO A 306 -12.30 9.21 -9.54
C PRO A 306 -10.97 8.62 -9.01
N MET A 307 -10.98 8.15 -7.76
CA MET A 307 -9.85 7.47 -7.13
C MET A 307 -9.82 6.00 -7.54
N ASP A 308 -9.34 5.74 -8.75
CA ASP A 308 -9.05 4.41 -9.29
C ASP A 308 -7.75 4.41 -10.09
N TYR A 309 -7.22 3.21 -10.38
CA TYR A 309 -5.93 3.08 -11.05
C TYR A 309 -5.92 3.69 -12.46
N ASP A 310 -7.00 3.51 -13.21
CA ASP A 310 -7.04 3.89 -14.63
C ASP A 310 -7.30 5.40 -14.79
N SER A 311 -8.13 5.99 -13.92
CA SER A 311 -8.43 7.43 -13.95
C SER A 311 -7.21 8.26 -13.54
N LEU A 312 -6.53 7.88 -12.46
CA LEU A 312 -5.33 8.59 -12.02
C LEU A 312 -4.16 8.44 -13.01
N ALA A 313 -4.03 7.28 -13.67
CA ALA A 313 -3.02 7.11 -14.72
C ALA A 313 -3.22 8.05 -15.91
N LYS A 314 -4.46 8.41 -16.28
CA LYS A 314 -4.75 9.36 -17.37
C LYS A 314 -4.22 10.77 -17.08
N VAL A 315 -4.17 11.17 -15.82
CA VAL A 315 -3.60 12.45 -15.38
C VAL A 315 -2.14 12.34 -14.95
N LYS A 316 -1.47 11.24 -15.34
CA LYS A 316 -0.06 10.95 -15.03
C LYS A 316 0.23 10.88 -13.52
N SER A 317 -0.75 10.43 -12.75
CA SER A 317 -0.61 10.11 -11.34
C SER A 317 -0.93 8.63 -11.09
N MET A 318 -1.06 8.20 -9.84
CA MET A 318 -1.36 6.82 -9.49
C MET A 318 -2.12 6.75 -8.16
N LEU A 319 -2.96 5.69 -8.01
CA LEU A 319 -3.69 5.44 -6.77
C LEU A 319 -2.76 5.01 -5.63
N GLY A 320 -1.63 4.39 -5.97
CA GLY A 320 -0.65 3.94 -4.99
C GLY A 320 -1.24 2.99 -3.96
N SER A 321 -0.89 3.23 -2.70
CA SER A 321 -1.33 2.45 -1.53
C SER A 321 -2.53 3.08 -0.79
N GLY A 322 -3.14 4.14 -1.33
CA GLY A 322 -4.25 4.85 -0.69
C GLY A 322 -3.83 5.86 0.38
N GLY A 323 -2.54 6.14 0.53
CA GLY A 323 -2.02 7.17 1.44
C GLY A 323 -2.26 8.58 0.91
N THR A 324 -3.45 9.14 1.13
CA THR A 324 -3.85 10.44 0.59
C THR A 324 -3.49 11.58 1.53
N VAL A 325 -2.61 12.50 1.06
CA VAL A 325 -2.15 13.64 1.86
C VAL A 325 -2.63 14.94 1.24
N ILE A 326 -3.37 15.73 2.01
CA ILE A 326 -3.98 16.99 1.58
C ILE A 326 -3.09 18.16 2.01
N LEU A 327 -2.70 19.01 1.05
CA LEU A 327 -1.80 20.14 1.24
C LEU A 327 -2.53 21.45 0.98
N ASP A 328 -2.48 22.38 1.93
CA ASP A 328 -3.09 23.70 1.84
C ASP A 328 -2.21 24.73 1.13
N GLU A 329 -2.78 25.90 0.88
CA GLU A 329 -2.12 27.05 0.22
C GLU A 329 -0.84 27.53 0.90
N ASN A 330 -0.66 27.23 2.20
CA ASN A 330 0.52 27.61 2.98
C ASN A 330 1.65 26.56 2.91
N THR A 331 1.46 25.47 2.18
CA THR A 331 2.48 24.43 2.04
C THR A 331 3.58 24.88 1.09
N CYS A 332 4.82 24.90 1.57
CA CYS A 332 6.01 25.09 0.75
C CYS A 332 6.34 23.79 -0.02
N MET A 333 6.21 23.83 -1.35
CA MET A 333 6.44 22.64 -2.18
C MET A 333 7.92 22.28 -2.28
N VAL A 334 8.83 23.24 -2.12
CA VAL A 334 10.29 22.99 -2.04
C VAL A 334 10.62 22.18 -0.78
N LYS A 335 10.06 22.59 0.39
CA LYS A 335 10.25 21.86 1.64
C LYS A 335 9.61 20.47 1.59
N PHE A 336 8.43 20.36 0.97
CA PHE A 336 7.75 19.08 0.79
C PHE A 336 8.59 18.13 -0.08
N ALA A 337 9.10 18.58 -1.24
CA ALA A 337 10.01 17.81 -2.09
C ALA A 337 11.29 17.40 -1.35
N GLN A 338 11.88 18.33 -0.57
CA GLN A 338 13.06 18.06 0.26
C GLN A 338 12.81 16.92 1.25
N ARG A 339 11.64 16.90 1.93
CA ARG A 339 11.30 15.86 2.90
C ARG A 339 11.14 14.50 2.25
N ILE A 340 10.42 14.43 1.13
CA ILE A 340 10.27 13.21 0.34
C ILE A 340 11.63 12.71 -0.12
N MET A 341 12.46 13.57 -0.71
CA MET A 341 13.76 13.15 -1.22
C MET A 341 14.73 12.73 -0.13
N LYS A 342 14.64 13.36 1.07
CA LYS A 342 15.42 12.91 2.24
C LYS A 342 15.05 11.47 2.62
N PHE A 343 13.77 11.12 2.57
CA PHE A 343 13.29 9.77 2.82
C PHE A 343 13.86 8.79 1.79
N TYR A 344 13.68 9.05 0.48
CA TYR A 344 14.16 8.13 -0.57
C TYR A 344 15.68 7.99 -0.61
N ALA A 345 16.42 9.06 -0.34
CA ALA A 345 17.87 8.99 -0.25
C ALA A 345 18.34 8.14 0.95
N HIS A 346 17.58 8.13 2.04
CA HIS A 346 17.85 7.28 3.20
C HIS A 346 17.50 5.81 2.94
N GLU A 347 16.36 5.56 2.31
CA GLU A 347 15.79 4.21 2.09
C GLU A 347 16.40 3.50 0.86
N SER A 348 17.15 4.19 0.02
CA SER A 348 17.85 3.55 -1.10
C SER A 348 18.75 2.42 -0.60
N CYS A 349 18.55 1.19 -1.11
CA CYS A 349 19.42 0.06 -0.77
C CYS A 349 20.87 0.20 -1.26
N GLY A 350 21.14 1.21 -2.12
CA GLY A 350 22.47 1.50 -2.68
C GLY A 350 22.91 0.55 -3.79
N TRP A 351 22.06 -0.36 -4.25
CA TRP A 351 22.41 -1.37 -5.24
C TRP A 351 22.75 -0.78 -6.60
N CYS A 352 21.88 0.05 -7.17
CA CYS A 352 22.04 0.61 -8.50
C CYS A 352 22.39 2.11 -8.48
N ILE A 353 23.31 2.51 -9.38
CA ILE A 353 23.86 3.87 -9.45
C ILE A 353 22.79 4.94 -9.62
N PRO A 354 21.81 4.82 -10.57
CA PRO A 354 20.85 5.90 -10.79
C PRO A 354 20.02 6.25 -9.54
N CYS A 355 19.64 5.26 -8.74
CA CYS A 355 18.94 5.46 -7.48
C CYS A 355 19.88 6.03 -6.41
N ARG A 356 21.01 5.35 -6.11
CA ARG A 356 21.94 5.72 -5.04
C ARG A 356 22.45 7.16 -5.19
N GLU A 357 22.96 7.50 -6.38
CA GLU A 357 23.52 8.82 -6.63
C GLU A 357 22.42 9.85 -6.95
N GLY A 358 21.41 9.48 -7.75
CA GLY A 358 20.35 10.40 -8.16
C GLY A 358 19.55 10.93 -6.97
N THR A 359 19.12 10.08 -6.03
CA THR A 359 18.40 10.53 -4.82
C THR A 359 19.28 11.42 -3.96
N THR A 360 20.58 11.11 -3.85
CA THR A 360 21.54 11.92 -3.08
C THR A 360 21.75 13.29 -3.72
N TRP A 361 21.87 13.37 -5.04
CA TRP A 361 22.03 14.63 -5.74
C TRP A 361 20.78 15.49 -5.67
N LEU A 362 19.61 14.91 -5.92
CA LEU A 362 18.33 15.61 -5.80
C LEU A 362 18.13 16.16 -4.38
N LYS A 363 18.44 15.35 -3.34
CA LYS A 363 18.40 15.80 -1.95
C LYS A 363 19.31 17.02 -1.71
N LYS A 364 20.56 16.98 -2.15
CA LYS A 364 21.51 18.10 -1.99
C LYS A 364 21.02 19.36 -2.70
N MET A 365 20.44 19.23 -3.89
CA MET A 365 19.88 20.37 -4.62
C MET A 365 18.68 20.96 -3.89
N LEU A 366 17.74 20.13 -3.42
CA LEU A 366 16.58 20.58 -2.66
C LEU A 366 16.96 21.19 -1.32
N ASP A 367 17.99 20.67 -0.62
CA ASP A 367 18.55 21.28 0.58
C ASP A 367 19.06 22.69 0.29
N ARG A 368 19.78 22.88 -0.83
CA ARG A 368 20.30 24.19 -1.28
C ARG A 368 19.16 25.16 -1.62
N PHE A 369 18.12 24.71 -2.32
CA PHE A 369 16.93 25.53 -2.59
C PHE A 369 16.26 26.00 -1.31
N HIS A 370 16.00 25.08 -0.38
CA HIS A 370 15.33 25.42 0.88
C HIS A 370 16.15 26.39 1.74
N ALA A 371 17.47 26.35 1.61
CA ALA A 371 18.38 27.30 2.28
C ALA A 371 18.48 28.67 1.56
N GLY A 372 17.73 28.90 0.48
CA GLY A 372 17.78 30.14 -0.31
C GLY A 372 19.00 30.28 -1.23
N ALA A 373 19.81 29.22 -1.36
CA ALA A 373 21.04 29.21 -2.18
C ALA A 373 20.84 28.53 -3.55
N GLY A 374 19.60 28.27 -3.96
CA GLY A 374 19.26 27.74 -5.28
C GLY A 374 19.48 28.75 -6.39
N GLN A 375 19.82 28.27 -7.58
CA GLN A 375 19.95 29.06 -8.79
C GLN A 375 18.80 28.77 -9.76
N LYS A 376 18.46 29.74 -10.63
CA LYS A 376 17.38 29.57 -11.62
C LYS A 376 17.64 28.39 -12.56
N SER A 377 18.87 28.14 -12.92
CA SER A 377 19.31 27.01 -13.74
C SER A 377 19.12 25.63 -13.06
N ASP A 378 19.02 25.60 -11.73
CA ASP A 378 18.84 24.35 -10.98
C ASP A 378 17.41 23.80 -11.12
N ILE A 379 16.42 24.66 -11.41
CA ILE A 379 15.02 24.23 -11.52
C ILE A 379 14.83 23.19 -12.65
N PRO A 380 15.22 23.48 -13.92
CA PRO A 380 15.16 22.47 -14.96
C PRO A 380 16.06 21.27 -14.69
N LEU A 381 17.23 21.47 -14.05
CA LEU A 381 18.17 20.40 -13.74
C LEU A 381 17.58 19.37 -12.76
N LEU A 382 16.77 19.79 -11.76
CA LEU A 382 16.05 18.87 -10.90
C LEU A 382 15.13 17.93 -11.70
N GLY A 383 14.41 18.50 -12.68
CA GLY A 383 13.54 17.71 -13.57
C GLY A 383 14.34 16.75 -14.46
N GLU A 384 15.46 17.18 -15.03
CA GLU A 384 16.31 16.35 -15.89
C GLU A 384 16.95 15.19 -15.13
N LEU A 385 17.51 15.44 -13.95
CA LEU A 385 18.07 14.39 -13.09
C LEU A 385 17.02 13.36 -12.71
N SER A 386 15.81 13.82 -12.34
CA SER A 386 14.70 12.92 -12.02
C SER A 386 14.28 12.08 -13.24
N LYS A 387 14.16 12.68 -14.43
CA LYS A 387 13.85 11.98 -15.69
C LYS A 387 14.95 10.95 -16.07
N ASN A 388 16.19 11.23 -15.71
CA ASN A 388 17.31 10.30 -15.94
C ASN A 388 17.30 9.09 -14.99
N MET A 389 16.55 9.12 -13.89
CA MET A 389 16.35 7.98 -12.99
C MET A 389 15.24 7.05 -13.47
N LEU A 390 14.18 7.60 -14.10
CA LEU A 390 12.99 6.84 -14.51
C LEU A 390 13.33 5.65 -15.42
N GLY A 391 12.86 4.46 -15.04
CA GLY A 391 13.03 3.21 -15.78
C GLY A 391 14.46 2.71 -15.88
N ARG A 392 15.41 3.26 -15.10
CA ARG A 392 16.84 2.91 -15.16
C ARG A 392 17.35 2.31 -13.85
N THR A 393 16.44 1.91 -12.97
CA THR A 393 16.73 1.29 -11.67
C THR A 393 16.22 -0.15 -11.62
N PHE A 394 16.79 -1.00 -10.76
CA PHE A 394 16.37 -2.40 -10.63
C PHE A 394 14.95 -2.56 -10.05
N CYS A 395 14.56 -1.64 -9.20
CA CYS A 395 13.25 -1.63 -8.56
C CYS A 395 12.55 -0.29 -8.74
N ALA A 396 11.32 -0.21 -8.30
CA ALA A 396 10.51 1.00 -8.42
C ALA A 396 10.92 2.14 -7.48
N LEU A 397 11.86 1.96 -6.53
CA LEU A 397 12.25 3.03 -5.59
C LEU A 397 12.80 4.26 -6.30
N GLY A 398 13.63 4.08 -7.34
CA GLY A 398 14.14 5.21 -8.10
C GLY A 398 13.04 5.98 -8.84
N ASP A 399 12.07 5.27 -9.40
CA ASP A 399 10.91 5.87 -10.04
C ASP A 399 10.00 6.56 -9.00
N ALA A 400 9.81 5.94 -7.83
CA ALA A 400 9.06 6.47 -6.70
C ALA A 400 9.67 7.78 -6.14
N ALA A 401 10.98 7.94 -6.21
CA ALA A 401 11.67 9.19 -5.85
C ALA A 401 11.56 10.25 -6.95
N ALA A 402 11.68 9.83 -8.22
CA ALA A 402 11.70 10.71 -9.38
C ALA A 402 10.33 11.31 -9.72
N MET A 403 9.27 10.48 -9.75
CA MET A 403 7.94 10.90 -10.19
C MET A 403 7.33 12.05 -9.37
N PRO A 404 7.29 12.02 -8.02
CA PRO A 404 6.81 13.16 -7.24
C PRO A 404 7.68 14.40 -7.43
N THR A 405 9.01 14.24 -7.55
CA THR A 405 9.92 15.38 -7.78
C THR A 405 9.63 16.06 -9.12
N ILE A 406 9.47 15.29 -10.19
CA ILE A 406 9.09 15.82 -11.51
C ILE A 406 7.77 16.59 -11.41
N SER A 407 6.75 16.00 -10.81
CA SER A 407 5.42 16.63 -10.71
C SER A 407 5.47 17.93 -9.89
N ILE A 408 6.27 17.96 -8.82
CA ILE A 408 6.42 19.18 -8.00
C ILE A 408 7.15 20.27 -8.78
N VAL A 409 8.24 19.96 -9.46
CA VAL A 409 9.00 20.95 -10.26
C VAL A 409 8.16 21.48 -11.40
N GLU A 410 7.43 20.61 -12.12
CA GLU A 410 6.60 21.01 -13.26
C GLU A 410 5.34 21.80 -12.86
N LYS A 411 4.71 21.45 -11.76
CA LYS A 411 3.41 22.02 -11.34
C LYS A 411 3.53 23.22 -10.38
N PHE A 412 4.65 23.35 -9.67
CA PHE A 412 4.85 24.36 -8.60
C PHE A 412 6.21 25.08 -8.74
N SER A 413 6.60 25.40 -9.99
CA SER A 413 7.86 26.10 -10.27
C SER A 413 7.97 27.46 -9.57
N GLU A 414 6.83 28.12 -9.36
CA GLU A 414 6.73 29.39 -8.64
C GLU A 414 7.23 29.30 -7.19
N ASP A 415 7.01 28.15 -6.50
CA ASP A 415 7.55 27.95 -5.15
C ASP A 415 9.09 27.90 -5.17
N PHE A 416 9.70 27.32 -6.21
CA PHE A 416 11.16 27.31 -6.38
C PHE A 416 11.70 28.71 -6.68
N GLU A 417 11.04 29.45 -7.56
CA GLU A 417 11.44 30.84 -7.90
C GLU A 417 11.38 31.75 -6.65
N ALA A 418 10.44 31.52 -5.75
CA ALA A 418 10.32 32.27 -4.50
C ALA A 418 11.49 32.03 -3.52
N HIS A 419 12.26 30.95 -3.70
CA HIS A 419 13.43 30.60 -2.87
C HIS A 419 14.76 31.04 -3.51
N LEU A 420 14.75 31.80 -4.59
CA LEU A 420 15.96 32.29 -5.25
C LEU A 420 16.52 33.55 -4.58
N ASN A 421 17.80 33.85 -4.85
CA ASN A 421 18.48 35.10 -4.45
C ASN A 421 18.55 35.36 -2.93
N GLY A 422 18.74 34.31 -2.14
CA GLY A 422 18.89 34.42 -0.68
C GLY A 422 17.61 34.78 0.07
N LYS A 423 16.45 34.74 -0.61
CA LYS A 423 15.17 35.01 0.05
C LYS A 423 14.81 33.90 1.05
N PRO A 424 14.31 34.26 2.24
CA PRO A 424 13.78 33.25 3.16
C PRO A 424 12.55 32.59 2.55
N CYS A 425 12.26 31.35 2.99
CA CYS A 425 11.06 30.65 2.55
C CYS A 425 9.81 31.49 2.87
N PRO A 426 8.95 31.83 1.90
CA PRO A 426 7.77 32.65 2.15
C PRO A 426 6.72 31.95 3.05
N TYR A 427 6.87 30.64 3.26
CA TYR A 427 5.97 29.81 4.07
C TYR A 427 6.54 29.45 5.44
N GLN A 428 7.61 30.14 5.94
CA GLN A 428 8.31 29.78 7.19
C GLN A 428 7.42 29.73 8.43
N HIS A 429 6.35 30.52 8.48
CA HIS A 429 5.41 30.54 9.61
C HIS A 429 4.31 29.47 9.55
N ALA A 430 4.16 28.78 8.40
CA ALA A 430 3.14 27.74 8.22
C ALA A 430 3.64 26.32 8.54
N SER A 431 4.93 26.15 8.77
CA SER A 431 5.62 24.86 8.71
C SER A 431 5.76 24.10 10.02
N GLU A 432 5.22 24.58 11.14
CA GLU A 432 5.29 23.88 12.43
C GLU A 432 4.32 22.71 12.58
N LEU A 433 3.43 22.49 11.61
CA LEU A 433 2.31 21.53 11.68
C LEU A 433 2.43 20.31 10.77
N VAL A 434 3.56 20.07 10.10
CA VAL A 434 3.71 18.96 9.13
C VAL A 434 4.27 17.67 9.74
N MET A 435 4.47 17.64 11.06
CA MET A 435 4.92 16.41 11.74
C MET A 435 4.22 16.27 13.08
N ALA A 436 3.09 15.65 13.10
CA ALA A 436 2.52 14.95 14.25
C ALA A 436 2.00 13.58 13.82
#